data_daea64e85cf603037c1c5d3aabaae849
#
_entry.id   daea64e85cf603037c1c5d3aabaae849
#
_cell.length_a   1.000
_cell.length_b   1.000
_cell.length_c   1.000
_cell.angle_alpha   90.00
_cell.angle_beta   90.00
_cell.angle_gamma   90.00
#
_symmetry.space_group_name_H-M   'P 1'
#
loop_
_entity.id
_entity.type
_entity.pdbx_description
1 polymer ?
#
loop_
_entity_poly.entity_id
_entity_poly.type
_entity_poly.pdbx_seq_one_letter_code
_entity_poly.pdbx_strand_id
1 'polypeptide(L)'
;MSLDSDSSSQGGDRRSFRQITRDRLLFEMLRSTRKDSKSAWKVLIMDKFTVKIMSYSCKMADITEEGVSLVEDLYKRRQPLPSLDAIYFIQPTKENVVMFLSDMSGRSPLYKKAYVFFSSPIQKDLVAQIKRDSSILPRIGALSEMNLEYFPIDSQGFITDHERALEELFCESAEGFNKYNACLNAMATRISTVFASMREFPRVHYRIAKTIDASTMTTLRDMVPTKIAAGVWNYLSKYKTSIPEFPQTETCELLIVDRSVDQIAPIIHEWTYDAMCHDLLCMDGNKYVHEVSSKNGSASEKKEVLLEDHDPVWLELRHSHIADASERLHDKMTHFVSKNKAAQRQQARTGGELSTRDLQKMVQALPQYTDQIDKLSLHVEIAGKLNVIIREQCLRDVGQLEQDLVFGDAGTKELINFFRTQLQSIQRSLKAIRVQK
;
A
#
# COMPACT_ATOMS: atom_id res chain seq x y z
N MET A 1 -34.48 2.30 26.01
CA MET A 1 -33.26 2.39 26.82
C MET A 1 -32.10 2.51 25.83
N SER A 2 -31.66 3.73 25.68
CA SER A 2 -30.47 4.08 24.88
C SER A 2 -29.24 3.74 25.73
N LEU A 3 -28.32 2.96 25.14
CA LEU A 3 -26.97 2.82 25.67
C LEU A 3 -26.07 3.74 24.85
N ASP A 4 -26.05 4.99 25.27
CA ASP A 4 -24.98 5.91 24.92
C ASP A 4 -23.73 5.43 25.66
N SER A 5 -22.82 4.83 24.94
CA SER A 5 -21.44 4.64 25.42
C SER A 5 -20.60 5.84 24.99
N ASP A 6 -20.66 6.89 25.77
CA ASP A 6 -19.62 7.91 25.85
C ASP A 6 -18.30 7.24 26.25
N SER A 7 -17.47 6.93 25.28
CA SER A 7 -16.04 6.74 25.49
C SER A 7 -15.30 7.95 24.94
N SER A 8 -15.33 9.04 25.71
CA SER A 8 -14.37 10.13 25.59
C SER A 8 -12.99 9.65 26.04
N SER A 9 -12.29 8.88 25.21
CA SER A 9 -10.86 8.72 25.33
C SER A 9 -10.19 9.88 24.61
N GLN A 10 -9.49 10.73 25.31
CA GLN A 10 -8.47 11.64 24.82
C GLN A 10 -7.35 10.84 24.15
N GLY A 11 -7.61 10.29 22.98
CA GLY A 11 -6.63 9.75 22.06
C GLY A 11 -6.43 10.78 20.96
N GLY A 12 -5.26 11.42 20.91
CA GLY A 12 -4.90 12.28 19.78
C GLY A 12 -5.22 11.56 18.48
N ASP A 13 -5.77 12.30 17.54
CA ASP A 13 -6.26 11.85 16.24
C ASP A 13 -5.15 11.04 15.52
N ARG A 14 -5.18 9.72 15.66
CA ARG A 14 -4.18 8.81 15.07
C ARG A 14 -4.45 8.68 13.59
N ARG A 15 -3.81 9.54 12.80
CA ARG A 15 -3.92 9.48 11.35
C ARG A 15 -3.27 8.20 10.82
N SER A 16 -3.94 7.52 9.90
CA SER A 16 -3.37 6.37 9.19
C SER A 16 -2.27 6.81 8.21
N PHE A 17 -1.35 5.90 7.87
CA PHE A 17 -0.34 6.17 6.83
C PHE A 17 -0.96 6.61 5.51
N ARG A 18 -2.05 5.97 5.10
CA ARG A 18 -2.78 6.35 3.88
C ARG A 18 -3.32 7.77 3.98
N GLN A 19 -3.92 8.15 5.11
CA GLN A 19 -4.47 9.49 5.31
C GLN A 19 -3.36 10.55 5.30
N ILE A 20 -2.25 10.31 6.00
CA ILE A 20 -1.09 11.22 5.98
C ILE A 20 -0.57 11.40 4.55
N THR A 21 -0.39 10.30 3.81
CA THR A 21 0.08 10.37 2.42
C THR A 21 -0.90 11.10 1.52
N ARG A 22 -2.20 10.80 1.63
CA ARG A 22 -3.26 11.46 0.89
C ARG A 22 -3.29 12.96 1.16
N ASP A 23 -3.26 13.36 2.42
CA ASP A 23 -3.30 14.78 2.82
C ASP A 23 -2.09 15.54 2.26
N ARG A 24 -0.90 14.95 2.28
CA ARG A 24 0.30 15.54 1.68
C ARG A 24 0.18 15.70 0.16
N LEU A 25 -0.30 14.68 -0.54
CA LEU A 25 -0.49 14.72 -1.99
C LEU A 25 -1.55 15.76 -2.39
N LEU A 26 -2.69 15.79 -1.70
CA LEU A 26 -3.78 16.68 -2.05
C LEU A 26 -3.51 18.12 -1.59
N PHE A 27 -3.06 18.33 -0.35
CA PHE A 27 -2.99 19.67 0.23
C PHE A 27 -1.61 20.33 0.07
N GLU A 28 -0.52 19.60 0.32
CA GLU A 28 0.82 20.16 0.20
C GLU A 28 1.26 20.29 -1.27
N MET A 29 0.84 19.33 -2.13
CA MET A 29 1.22 19.33 -3.55
C MET A 29 0.14 19.97 -4.43
N LEU A 30 -1.01 19.31 -4.64
CA LEU A 30 -1.98 19.77 -5.64
C LEU A 30 -2.59 21.14 -5.29
N ARG A 31 -3.10 21.30 -4.07
CA ARG A 31 -3.75 22.53 -3.62
C ARG A 31 -2.80 23.71 -3.53
N SER A 32 -1.53 23.49 -3.20
CA SER A 32 -0.54 24.56 -3.11
C SER A 32 -0.35 25.31 -4.44
N THR A 33 -0.54 24.63 -5.56
CA THR A 33 -0.41 25.21 -6.91
C THR A 33 -1.58 26.10 -7.31
N ARG A 34 -2.69 26.12 -6.57
CA ARG A 34 -3.88 26.94 -6.88
C ARG A 34 -3.65 28.43 -6.64
N LYS A 35 -2.83 28.78 -5.66
CA LYS A 35 -2.59 30.18 -5.26
C LYS A 35 -1.94 31.01 -6.37
N ASP A 36 -1.07 30.38 -7.17
CA ASP A 36 -0.26 31.04 -8.20
C ASP A 36 -0.78 30.84 -9.62
N SER A 37 -1.81 30.04 -9.80
CA SER A 37 -2.33 29.68 -11.11
C SER A 37 -3.59 30.45 -11.46
N LYS A 38 -3.60 31.10 -12.62
CA LYS A 38 -4.80 31.70 -13.22
C LYS A 38 -5.68 30.67 -13.92
N SER A 39 -5.16 29.44 -14.15
CA SER A 39 -5.90 28.35 -14.78
C SER A 39 -6.68 27.58 -13.73
N ALA A 40 -7.96 27.32 -13.97
CA ALA A 40 -8.80 26.49 -13.12
C ALA A 40 -8.38 25.02 -13.17
N TRP A 41 -7.86 24.56 -14.31
CA TRP A 41 -7.51 23.16 -14.59
C TRP A 41 -6.02 22.99 -14.90
N LYS A 42 -5.47 21.86 -14.49
CA LYS A 42 -4.06 21.49 -14.66
C LYS A 42 -3.90 20.06 -15.14
N VAL A 43 -2.74 19.76 -15.70
CA VAL A 43 -2.31 18.41 -16.07
C VAL A 43 -1.36 17.91 -15.00
N LEU A 44 -1.60 16.71 -14.47
CA LEU A 44 -0.70 16.02 -13.55
C LEU A 44 0.14 15.00 -14.32
N ILE A 45 1.46 15.15 -14.28
CA ILE A 45 2.42 14.31 -15.00
C ILE A 45 3.24 13.55 -13.97
N MET A 46 3.28 12.23 -14.11
CA MET A 46 3.95 11.35 -13.17
C MET A 46 4.79 10.30 -13.89
N ASP A 47 5.85 9.82 -13.25
CA ASP A 47 6.54 8.61 -13.65
C ASP A 47 5.86 7.36 -13.06
N LYS A 48 6.30 6.17 -13.49
CA LYS A 48 5.74 4.90 -13.06
C LYS A 48 5.71 4.73 -11.53
N PHE A 49 6.75 5.23 -10.84
CA PHE A 49 6.88 5.09 -9.39
C PHE A 49 5.92 6.03 -8.65
N THR A 50 5.85 7.29 -9.07
CA THR A 50 4.99 8.29 -8.43
C THR A 50 3.51 8.08 -8.73
N VAL A 51 3.15 7.53 -9.92
CA VAL A 51 1.79 7.01 -10.18
C VAL A 51 1.39 5.98 -9.14
N LYS A 52 2.31 5.06 -8.79
CA LYS A 52 2.04 4.03 -7.79
C LYS A 52 1.79 4.63 -6.40
N ILE A 53 2.61 5.62 -5.96
CA ILE A 53 2.36 6.35 -4.70
C ILE A 53 0.97 6.99 -4.69
N MET A 54 0.61 7.69 -5.77
CA MET A 54 -0.69 8.35 -5.91
C MET A 54 -1.84 7.35 -5.84
N SER A 55 -1.74 6.21 -6.54
CA SER A 55 -2.81 5.20 -6.62
C SER A 55 -3.05 4.45 -5.30
N TYR A 56 -2.02 4.32 -4.45
CA TYR A 56 -2.20 3.74 -3.10
C TYR A 56 -2.97 4.65 -2.14
N SER A 57 -3.00 5.96 -2.40
CA SER A 57 -3.50 6.94 -1.44
C SER A 57 -4.71 7.73 -1.89
N CYS A 58 -4.86 7.99 -3.21
CA CYS A 58 -5.87 8.88 -3.76
C CYS A 58 -6.71 8.19 -4.83
N LYS A 59 -8.01 8.51 -4.86
CA LYS A 59 -8.92 8.17 -5.96
C LYS A 59 -8.88 9.28 -7.01
N MET A 60 -9.27 8.95 -8.26
CA MET A 60 -9.36 9.98 -9.32
C MET A 60 -10.29 11.13 -8.96
N ALA A 61 -11.39 10.89 -8.24
CA ALA A 61 -12.28 11.93 -7.76
C ALA A 61 -11.55 12.95 -6.87
N ASP A 62 -10.72 12.47 -5.91
CA ASP A 62 -9.93 13.34 -5.03
C ASP A 62 -8.99 14.26 -5.82
N ILE A 63 -8.35 13.71 -6.85
CA ILE A 63 -7.40 14.43 -7.71
C ILE A 63 -8.13 15.47 -8.57
N THR A 64 -9.30 15.10 -9.11
CA THR A 64 -10.12 16.00 -9.93
C THR A 64 -10.69 17.16 -9.11
N GLU A 65 -11.12 16.92 -7.87
CA GLU A 65 -11.57 17.98 -6.94
C GLU A 65 -10.47 19.02 -6.65
N GLU A 66 -9.21 18.60 -6.72
CA GLU A 66 -8.07 19.51 -6.59
C GLU A 66 -7.69 20.24 -7.89
N GLY A 67 -8.54 20.19 -8.92
CA GLY A 67 -8.40 20.95 -10.16
C GLY A 67 -7.48 20.31 -11.19
N VAL A 68 -7.30 18.99 -11.15
CA VAL A 68 -6.58 18.23 -12.17
C VAL A 68 -7.58 17.67 -13.17
N SER A 69 -7.47 18.05 -14.43
CA SER A 69 -8.34 17.57 -15.52
C SER A 69 -7.80 16.36 -16.25
N LEU A 70 -6.48 16.17 -16.23
CA LEU A 70 -5.81 15.12 -16.97
C LEU A 70 -4.60 14.59 -16.17
N VAL A 71 -4.44 13.27 -16.17
CA VAL A 71 -3.28 12.59 -15.59
C VAL A 71 -2.53 11.89 -16.71
N GLU A 72 -1.24 12.17 -16.84
CA GLU A 72 -0.41 11.67 -17.92
C GLU A 72 0.88 11.00 -17.41
N ASP A 73 1.36 10.05 -18.21
CA ASP A 73 2.63 9.35 -18.01
C ASP A 73 3.77 10.18 -18.60
N LEU A 74 4.82 10.41 -17.80
CA LEU A 74 6.00 11.18 -18.20
C LEU A 74 6.69 10.63 -19.48
N TYR A 75 6.66 9.31 -19.65
CA TYR A 75 7.37 8.62 -20.76
C TYR A 75 6.51 8.37 -22.00
N LYS A 76 5.20 8.69 -21.94
CA LYS A 76 4.33 8.59 -23.11
C LYS A 76 4.37 9.89 -23.92
N ARG A 77 4.14 9.78 -25.23
CA ARG A 77 3.98 10.95 -26.09
C ARG A 77 2.74 11.72 -25.66
N ARG A 78 2.90 13.00 -25.37
CA ARG A 78 1.85 13.92 -24.93
C ARG A 78 1.55 14.98 -25.97
N GLN A 79 0.30 15.42 -26.02
CA GLN A 79 -0.09 16.53 -26.88
C GLN A 79 0.22 17.86 -26.18
N PRO A 80 0.67 18.89 -26.93
CA PRO A 80 0.88 20.24 -26.38
C PRO A 80 -0.44 20.84 -25.90
N LEU A 81 -0.45 21.34 -24.66
CA LEU A 81 -1.54 22.05 -24.03
C LEU A 81 -1.04 23.40 -23.47
N PRO A 82 -0.65 24.35 -24.35
CA PRO A 82 0.07 25.56 -23.94
C PRO A 82 -0.76 26.58 -23.16
N SER A 83 -2.07 26.33 -23.03
CA SER A 83 -2.99 27.11 -22.18
C SER A 83 -3.07 26.58 -20.75
N LEU A 84 -2.67 25.35 -20.49
CA LEU A 84 -2.76 24.69 -19.20
C LEU A 84 -1.42 24.72 -18.45
N ASP A 85 -1.50 24.79 -17.14
CA ASP A 85 -0.35 24.58 -16.26
C ASP A 85 -0.18 23.08 -16.00
N ALA A 86 1.07 22.65 -15.77
CA ALA A 86 1.43 21.27 -15.48
C ALA A 86 1.98 21.13 -14.06
N ILE A 87 1.59 20.03 -13.40
CA ILE A 87 2.18 19.58 -12.13
C ILE A 87 2.97 18.32 -12.44
N TYR A 88 4.26 18.36 -12.18
CA TYR A 88 5.16 17.19 -12.29
C TYR A 88 5.37 16.61 -10.90
N PHE A 89 4.95 15.38 -10.68
CA PHE A 89 5.32 14.60 -9.50
C PHE A 89 6.19 13.44 -9.96
N ILE A 90 7.49 13.57 -9.79
CA ILE A 90 8.48 12.68 -10.40
C ILE A 90 9.64 12.35 -9.45
N GLN A 91 10.28 11.18 -9.66
CA GLN A 91 11.53 10.87 -8.97
C GLN A 91 12.66 11.78 -9.45
N PRO A 92 13.62 12.16 -8.58
CA PRO A 92 14.75 13.03 -8.93
C PRO A 92 15.84 12.26 -9.68
N THR A 93 15.50 11.60 -10.80
CA THR A 93 16.43 10.91 -11.67
C THR A 93 16.85 11.80 -12.83
N LYS A 94 18.03 11.51 -13.42
CA LYS A 94 18.53 12.23 -14.58
C LYS A 94 17.56 12.13 -15.77
N GLU A 95 17.01 10.95 -15.97
CA GLU A 95 16.06 10.65 -17.04
C GLU A 95 14.78 11.49 -16.90
N ASN A 96 14.20 11.53 -15.71
CA ASN A 96 12.98 12.31 -15.44
C ASN A 96 13.23 13.80 -15.61
N VAL A 97 14.38 14.32 -15.16
CA VAL A 97 14.76 15.72 -15.35
C VAL A 97 14.93 16.04 -16.83
N VAL A 98 15.55 15.16 -17.61
CA VAL A 98 15.68 15.35 -19.07
C VAL A 98 14.31 15.37 -19.75
N MET A 99 13.39 14.49 -19.38
CA MET A 99 12.02 14.48 -19.92
C MET A 99 11.27 15.78 -19.56
N PHE A 100 11.34 16.23 -18.31
CA PHE A 100 10.78 17.50 -17.87
C PHE A 100 11.36 18.68 -18.69
N LEU A 101 12.69 18.72 -18.85
CA LEU A 101 13.34 19.77 -19.65
C LEU A 101 12.87 19.73 -21.11
N SER A 102 12.75 18.54 -21.69
CA SER A 102 12.25 18.37 -23.07
C SER A 102 10.84 18.93 -23.26
N ASP A 103 9.96 18.76 -22.25
CA ASP A 103 8.59 19.26 -22.32
C ASP A 103 8.50 20.78 -22.23
N MET A 104 9.38 21.42 -21.46
CA MET A 104 9.25 22.82 -21.07
C MET A 104 10.25 23.75 -21.74
N SER A 105 11.29 23.23 -22.40
CA SER A 105 12.34 23.99 -23.06
C SER A 105 11.89 24.62 -24.36
N GLY A 106 12.66 25.63 -24.81
CA GLY A 106 12.56 26.22 -26.12
C GLY A 106 11.38 27.18 -26.32
N ARG A 107 11.04 27.39 -27.61
CA ARG A 107 10.03 28.40 -28.01
C ARG A 107 8.58 27.88 -27.89
N SER A 108 8.38 26.57 -27.97
CA SER A 108 7.06 25.91 -28.01
C SER A 108 6.96 24.84 -26.92
N PRO A 109 6.87 25.21 -25.63
CA PRO A 109 6.72 24.25 -24.53
C PRO A 109 5.36 23.55 -24.62
N LEU A 110 5.26 22.34 -24.06
CA LEU A 110 4.00 21.61 -24.02
C LEU A 110 2.96 22.29 -23.12
N TYR A 111 3.40 22.97 -22.06
CA TYR A 111 2.53 23.59 -21.05
C TYR A 111 2.92 25.02 -20.79
N LYS A 112 1.99 25.80 -20.22
CA LYS A 112 2.18 27.22 -19.91
C LYS A 112 3.19 27.44 -18.77
N LYS A 113 2.98 26.74 -17.65
CA LYS A 113 3.76 26.84 -16.42
C LYS A 113 3.93 25.45 -15.81
N ALA A 114 5.04 25.20 -15.16
CA ALA A 114 5.31 23.92 -14.50
C ALA A 114 5.51 24.09 -12.99
N TYR A 115 4.88 23.22 -12.21
CA TYR A 115 5.09 23.04 -10.78
C TYR A 115 5.73 21.68 -10.60
N VAL A 116 6.98 21.64 -10.16
CA VAL A 116 7.76 20.40 -10.08
C VAL A 116 7.93 19.97 -8.64
N PHE A 117 7.48 18.77 -8.34
CA PHE A 117 7.58 18.15 -7.03
C PHE A 117 8.38 16.85 -7.17
N PHE A 118 9.54 16.81 -6.57
CA PHE A 118 10.35 15.61 -6.53
C PHE A 118 9.95 14.72 -5.36
N SER A 119 9.85 13.42 -5.60
CA SER A 119 9.45 12.45 -4.56
C SER A 119 10.46 12.34 -3.40
N SER A 120 11.73 12.61 -3.67
CA SER A 120 12.83 12.59 -2.68
C SER A 120 13.84 13.70 -2.95
N PRO A 121 14.87 13.89 -2.11
CA PRO A 121 15.85 14.95 -2.28
C PRO A 121 16.56 14.89 -3.63
N ILE A 122 16.55 16.02 -4.35
CA ILE A 122 17.21 16.13 -5.66
C ILE A 122 18.69 16.47 -5.51
N GLN A 123 19.53 15.87 -6.34
CA GLN A 123 20.95 16.14 -6.39
C GLN A 123 21.23 17.55 -6.92
N LYS A 124 22.25 18.22 -6.37
CA LYS A 124 22.63 19.59 -6.73
C LYS A 124 22.95 19.74 -8.23
N ASP A 125 23.54 18.71 -8.84
CA ASP A 125 23.88 18.73 -10.26
C ASP A 125 22.64 18.75 -11.16
N LEU A 126 21.59 18.04 -10.78
CA LEU A 126 20.31 18.04 -11.51
C LEU A 126 19.60 19.40 -11.35
N VAL A 127 19.66 20.00 -10.17
CA VAL A 127 19.16 21.36 -9.96
C VAL A 127 19.96 22.37 -10.82
N ALA A 128 21.28 22.23 -10.89
CA ALA A 128 22.13 23.05 -11.73
C ALA A 128 21.81 22.87 -13.21
N GLN A 129 21.49 21.66 -13.65
CA GLN A 129 21.04 21.35 -15.01
C GLN A 129 19.74 22.09 -15.35
N ILE A 130 18.75 22.07 -14.45
CA ILE A 130 17.48 22.80 -14.63
C ILE A 130 17.75 24.31 -14.73
N LYS A 131 18.61 24.85 -13.85
CA LYS A 131 18.94 26.29 -13.81
C LYS A 131 19.73 26.79 -15.02
N ARG A 132 20.45 25.91 -15.73
CA ARG A 132 21.20 26.29 -16.96
C ARG A 132 20.28 26.65 -18.12
N ASP A 133 19.07 26.14 -18.17
CA ASP A 133 18.12 26.44 -19.24
C ASP A 133 17.35 27.71 -18.91
N SER A 134 17.80 28.84 -19.45
CA SER A 134 17.18 30.14 -19.24
C SER A 134 15.75 30.24 -19.80
N SER A 135 15.37 29.36 -20.73
CA SER A 135 14.02 29.36 -21.32
C SER A 135 12.97 28.78 -20.36
N ILE A 136 13.37 27.93 -19.43
CA ILE A 136 12.50 27.25 -18.49
C ILE A 136 12.25 28.09 -17.23
N LEU A 137 13.25 28.78 -16.72
CA LEU A 137 13.16 29.49 -15.43
C LEU A 137 11.92 30.36 -15.27
N PRO A 138 11.51 31.18 -16.28
CA PRO A 138 10.29 32.01 -16.17
C PRO A 138 8.99 31.18 -16.11
N ARG A 139 9.05 29.90 -16.49
CA ARG A 139 7.91 29.01 -16.57
C ARG A 139 7.78 28.10 -15.34
N ILE A 140 8.77 28.07 -14.46
CA ILE A 140 8.72 27.31 -13.21
C ILE A 140 7.90 28.10 -12.19
N GLY A 141 6.79 27.52 -11.73
CA GLY A 141 5.97 28.04 -10.66
C GLY A 141 6.44 27.60 -9.29
N ALA A 142 6.87 26.34 -9.18
CA ALA A 142 7.44 25.79 -7.97
C ALA A 142 8.46 24.69 -8.31
N LEU A 143 9.47 24.54 -7.45
CA LEU A 143 10.43 23.44 -7.47
C LEU A 143 10.61 22.99 -6.02
N SER A 144 10.06 21.86 -5.65
CA SER A 144 9.98 21.39 -4.26
C SER A 144 10.29 19.90 -4.13
N GLU A 145 10.75 19.50 -2.94
CA GLU A 145 10.95 18.11 -2.55
C GLU A 145 9.80 17.68 -1.64
N MET A 146 9.07 16.64 -2.04
CA MET A 146 7.96 16.11 -1.25
C MET A 146 8.45 15.20 -0.11
N ASN A 147 9.59 14.53 -0.28
CA ASN A 147 10.07 13.52 0.63
C ASN A 147 8.98 12.48 0.94
N LEU A 148 8.52 11.80 -0.11
CA LEU A 148 7.40 10.86 -0.08
C LEU A 148 7.65 9.73 -1.09
N GLU A 149 8.30 8.66 -0.63
CA GLU A 149 8.68 7.48 -1.42
C GLU A 149 8.33 6.17 -0.72
N TYR A 150 7.16 6.03 -0.15
CA TYR A 150 6.67 4.78 0.42
C TYR A 150 5.23 4.53 -0.01
N PHE A 151 4.76 3.30 0.16
CA PHE A 151 3.42 2.86 -0.23
C PHE A 151 2.65 2.43 1.01
N PRO A 152 1.66 3.22 1.45
CA PRO A 152 0.81 2.83 2.58
C PRO A 152 -0.11 1.69 2.14
N ILE A 153 -0.02 0.54 2.80
CA ILE A 153 -0.86 -0.63 2.52
C ILE A 153 -2.10 -0.66 3.40
N ASP A 154 -1.96 -0.17 4.63
CA ASP A 154 -3.08 -0.04 5.58
C ASP A 154 -2.91 1.16 6.52
N SER A 155 -3.70 1.19 7.60
CA SER A 155 -3.66 2.28 8.58
C SER A 155 -2.32 2.40 9.32
N GLN A 156 -1.58 1.30 9.52
CA GLN A 156 -0.35 1.24 10.32
C GLN A 156 0.82 0.60 9.58
N GLY A 157 0.62 0.15 8.34
CA GLY A 157 1.61 -0.55 7.55
C GLY A 157 1.99 0.20 6.27
N PHE A 158 3.25 0.09 5.90
CA PHE A 158 3.77 0.56 4.62
C PHE A 158 4.81 -0.40 4.06
N ILE A 159 5.01 -0.35 2.76
CA ILE A 159 6.08 -1.08 2.07
C ILE A 159 6.97 -0.11 1.31
N THR A 160 8.22 -0.51 1.12
CA THR A 160 9.17 0.19 0.26
C THR A 160 9.16 -0.32 -1.18
N ASP A 161 8.55 -1.49 -1.43
CA ASP A 161 8.32 -2.11 -2.73
C ASP A 161 9.58 -2.14 -3.62
N HIS A 162 10.61 -2.79 -3.12
CA HIS A 162 11.83 -3.04 -3.86
C HIS A 162 11.89 -4.52 -4.28
N GLU A 163 11.25 -4.84 -5.40
CA GLU A 163 11.03 -6.23 -5.88
C GLU A 163 12.32 -7.04 -6.01
N ARG A 164 13.43 -6.38 -6.34
CA ARG A 164 14.73 -7.04 -6.54
C ARG A 164 15.66 -6.99 -5.33
N ALA A 165 15.18 -6.53 -4.17
CA ALA A 165 16.04 -6.37 -2.99
C ALA A 165 16.73 -7.66 -2.57
N LEU A 166 16.02 -8.79 -2.61
CA LEU A 166 16.59 -10.09 -2.26
C LEU A 166 17.76 -10.48 -3.19
N GLU A 167 17.57 -10.28 -4.50
CA GLU A 167 18.61 -10.54 -5.50
C GLU A 167 19.79 -9.57 -5.35
N GLU A 168 19.50 -8.27 -5.24
CA GLU A 168 20.52 -7.21 -5.22
C GLU A 168 21.35 -7.18 -3.93
N LEU A 169 20.79 -7.65 -2.80
CA LEU A 169 21.47 -7.66 -1.51
C LEU A 169 22.08 -9.01 -1.12
N PHE A 170 21.49 -10.14 -1.57
CA PHE A 170 21.80 -11.45 -1.02
C PHE A 170 22.25 -12.50 -2.05
N CYS A 171 22.15 -12.24 -3.37
CA CYS A 171 22.71 -13.13 -4.39
C CYS A 171 24.24 -13.17 -4.35
N GLU A 172 24.83 -14.28 -4.82
CA GLU A 172 26.30 -14.42 -4.96
C GLU A 172 26.89 -13.39 -5.91
N SER A 173 26.14 -12.98 -6.93
CA SER A 173 26.51 -11.94 -7.90
C SER A 173 26.20 -10.51 -7.41
N ALA A 174 25.65 -10.34 -6.21
CA ALA A 174 25.34 -9.04 -5.60
C ALA A 174 26.59 -8.18 -5.31
N GLU A 175 27.78 -8.75 -5.44
CA GLU A 175 29.08 -8.07 -5.33
C GLU A 175 29.36 -7.03 -6.44
N GLY A 176 28.46 -6.88 -7.42
CA GLY A 176 28.40 -5.68 -8.25
C GLY A 176 28.05 -4.46 -7.36
N PHE A 177 29.09 -3.92 -6.73
CA PHE A 177 29.07 -2.87 -5.68
C PHE A 177 28.07 -1.73 -5.94
N ASN A 178 27.78 -1.41 -7.20
CA ASN A 178 26.86 -0.33 -7.55
C ASN A 178 25.39 -0.68 -7.28
N LYS A 179 24.91 -1.89 -7.59
CA LYS A 179 23.52 -2.30 -7.39
C LYS A 179 23.21 -2.47 -5.91
N TYR A 180 24.10 -3.12 -5.18
CA TYR A 180 24.00 -3.30 -3.74
C TYR A 180 23.85 -1.96 -3.00
N ASN A 181 24.74 -1.00 -3.25
CA ASN A 181 24.67 0.31 -2.62
C ASN A 181 23.45 1.14 -3.09
N ALA A 182 23.07 1.04 -4.36
CA ALA A 182 21.85 1.71 -4.86
C ALA A 182 20.59 1.18 -4.18
N CYS A 183 20.49 -0.14 -3.99
CA CYS A 183 19.40 -0.77 -3.28
C CYS A 183 19.32 -0.29 -1.82
N LEU A 184 20.43 -0.35 -1.09
CA LEU A 184 20.49 0.13 0.30
C LEU A 184 20.11 1.61 0.43
N ASN A 185 20.60 2.44 -0.49
CA ASN A 185 20.30 3.86 -0.50
C ASN A 185 18.81 4.12 -0.79
N ALA A 186 18.22 3.40 -1.74
CA ALA A 186 16.79 3.49 -2.04
C ALA A 186 15.93 3.08 -0.83
N MET A 187 16.27 1.97 -0.16
CA MET A 187 15.56 1.54 1.04
C MET A 187 15.68 2.56 2.17
N ALA A 188 16.89 3.07 2.44
CA ALA A 188 17.11 4.08 3.47
C ALA A 188 16.35 5.38 3.17
N THR A 189 16.34 5.84 1.91
CA THR A 189 15.56 7.00 1.47
C THR A 189 14.08 6.78 1.74
N ARG A 190 13.53 5.66 1.28
CA ARG A 190 12.09 5.35 1.42
C ARG A 190 11.67 5.28 2.87
N ILE A 191 12.40 4.56 3.73
CA ILE A 191 12.14 4.51 5.18
C ILE A 191 12.16 5.93 5.77
N SER A 192 13.17 6.73 5.44
CA SER A 192 13.30 8.10 5.97
C SER A 192 12.13 9.00 5.56
N THR A 193 11.57 8.82 4.35
CA THR A 193 10.42 9.62 3.89
C THR A 193 9.13 9.32 4.67
N VAL A 194 9.01 8.15 5.30
CA VAL A 194 7.91 7.86 6.23
C VAL A 194 7.96 8.80 7.42
N PHE A 195 9.14 8.93 8.04
CA PHE A 195 9.34 9.82 9.19
C PHE A 195 9.22 11.30 8.81
N ALA A 196 9.67 11.67 7.60
CA ALA A 196 9.41 13.00 7.04
C ALA A 196 7.91 13.29 6.94
N SER A 197 7.11 12.31 6.55
CA SER A 197 5.66 12.42 6.42
C SER A 197 4.95 12.51 7.77
N MET A 198 5.40 11.74 8.75
CA MET A 198 4.85 11.76 10.10
C MET A 198 5.31 12.97 10.94
N ARG A 199 6.33 13.70 10.49
CA ARG A 199 7.00 14.74 11.29
C ARG A 199 7.58 14.18 12.58
N GLU A 200 8.20 12.99 12.49
CA GLU A 200 8.82 12.30 13.61
C GLU A 200 10.31 12.11 13.38
N PHE A 201 11.09 12.19 14.46
CA PHE A 201 12.52 11.93 14.44
C PHE A 201 12.84 10.71 15.32
N PRO A 202 13.05 9.52 14.74
CA PRO A 202 13.26 8.30 15.50
C PRO A 202 14.68 8.17 16.04
N ARG A 203 14.81 7.55 17.20
CA ARG A 203 16.04 6.87 17.61
C ARG A 203 16.15 5.58 16.79
N VAL A 204 17.25 5.42 16.06
CA VAL A 204 17.42 4.28 15.15
C VAL A 204 18.17 3.15 15.86
N HIS A 205 17.48 2.03 16.06
CA HIS A 205 18.02 0.77 16.54
C HIS A 205 18.12 -0.23 15.39
N TYR A 206 19.10 -1.09 15.42
CA TYR A 206 19.23 -2.17 14.45
C TYR A 206 19.83 -3.42 15.10
N ARG A 207 19.43 -4.59 14.61
CA ARG A 207 20.02 -5.85 15.03
C ARG A 207 21.19 -6.19 14.13
N ILE A 208 22.31 -6.51 14.74
CA ILE A 208 23.47 -7.09 14.05
C ILE A 208 23.17 -8.58 13.85
N ALA A 209 23.19 -9.04 12.59
CA ALA A 209 22.89 -10.42 12.25
C ALA A 209 23.88 -11.42 12.84
N LYS A 210 25.12 -10.95 13.15
CA LYS A 210 26.21 -11.77 13.64
C LYS A 210 27.07 -10.97 14.60
N THR A 211 27.56 -11.60 15.67
CA THR A 211 28.58 -10.98 16.51
C THR A 211 29.85 -10.80 15.68
N ILE A 212 30.23 -9.56 15.45
CA ILE A 212 31.42 -9.18 14.68
C ILE A 212 32.57 -9.21 15.66
N ASP A 213 33.42 -10.24 15.60
CA ASP A 213 34.70 -10.26 16.25
C ASP A 213 35.86 -10.29 15.21
N ALA A 214 37.07 -10.01 15.63
CA ALA A 214 38.25 -9.94 14.75
C ALA A 214 38.55 -11.27 14.03
N SER A 215 38.00 -12.39 14.48
CA SER A 215 38.21 -13.73 13.92
C SER A 215 37.13 -14.12 12.87
N THR A 216 36.03 -13.37 12.80
CA THR A 216 34.89 -13.71 11.95
C THR A 216 34.92 -12.91 10.66
N MET A 217 35.00 -13.56 9.50
CA MET A 217 34.85 -12.89 8.20
C MET A 217 33.45 -12.28 8.09
N THR A 218 33.40 -10.96 8.03
CA THR A 218 32.15 -10.20 7.82
C THR A 218 31.86 -10.08 6.33
N THR A 219 30.70 -10.50 5.90
CA THR A 219 30.25 -10.37 4.52
C THR A 219 29.44 -9.09 4.31
N LEU A 220 29.25 -8.67 3.05
CA LEU A 220 28.35 -7.55 2.72
C LEU A 220 26.91 -7.81 3.21
N ARG A 221 26.48 -9.06 3.26
CA ARG A 221 25.15 -9.50 3.73
C ARG A 221 24.95 -9.21 5.21
N ASP A 222 25.97 -9.46 6.02
CA ASP A 222 25.95 -9.21 7.47
C ASP A 222 25.84 -7.72 7.80
N MET A 223 26.23 -6.86 6.86
CA MET A 223 26.25 -5.40 7.02
C MET A 223 24.95 -4.70 6.58
N VAL A 224 23.97 -5.42 6.02
CA VAL A 224 22.75 -4.81 5.48
C VAL A 224 22.00 -3.97 6.52
N PRO A 225 21.63 -4.49 7.72
CA PRO A 225 20.90 -3.69 8.72
C PRO A 225 21.68 -2.47 9.18
N THR A 226 22.99 -2.62 9.40
CA THR A 226 23.89 -1.53 9.83
C THR A 226 23.94 -0.41 8.79
N LYS A 227 24.09 -0.75 7.50
CA LYS A 227 24.17 0.23 6.41
C LYS A 227 22.82 0.92 6.17
N ILE A 228 21.71 0.20 6.27
CA ILE A 228 20.37 0.81 6.19
C ILE A 228 20.17 1.78 7.35
N ALA A 229 20.50 1.37 8.58
CA ALA A 229 20.40 2.23 9.77
C ALA A 229 21.22 3.52 9.61
N ALA A 230 22.48 3.40 9.17
CA ALA A 230 23.33 4.56 8.92
C ALA A 230 22.77 5.46 7.81
N GLY A 231 22.25 4.88 6.72
CA GLY A 231 21.60 5.62 5.66
C GLY A 231 20.36 6.38 6.13
N VAL A 232 19.47 5.73 6.87
CA VAL A 232 18.28 6.35 7.47
C VAL A 232 18.67 7.50 8.39
N TRP A 233 19.62 7.29 9.29
CA TRP A 233 20.12 8.33 10.19
C TRP A 233 20.65 9.54 9.43
N ASN A 234 21.41 9.32 8.36
CA ASN A 234 21.95 10.39 7.53
C ASN A 234 20.85 11.23 6.85
N TYR A 235 19.79 10.60 6.35
CA TYR A 235 18.63 11.32 5.76
C TYR A 235 17.86 12.10 6.82
N LEU A 236 17.54 11.46 7.95
CA LEU A 236 16.82 12.10 9.05
C LEU A 236 17.58 13.30 9.62
N SER A 237 18.91 13.19 9.75
CA SER A 237 19.75 14.30 10.18
C SER A 237 19.72 15.49 9.21
N LYS A 238 19.61 15.24 7.90
CA LYS A 238 19.41 16.30 6.89
C LYS A 238 18.02 16.93 7.00
N TYR A 239 17.00 16.16 7.32
CA TYR A 239 15.63 16.68 7.47
C TYR A 239 15.49 17.70 8.60
N LYS A 240 16.28 17.59 9.67
CA LYS A 240 16.32 18.60 10.73
C LYS A 240 16.62 20.02 10.22
N THR A 241 17.40 20.13 9.16
CA THR A 241 17.79 21.42 8.59
C THR A 241 16.99 21.80 7.34
N SER A 242 16.42 20.84 6.63
CA SER A 242 15.75 21.05 5.34
C SER A 242 14.23 21.11 5.43
N ILE A 243 13.63 20.44 6.41
CA ILE A 243 12.17 20.42 6.60
C ILE A 243 11.81 21.40 7.72
N PRO A 244 10.98 22.43 7.46
CA PRO A 244 10.50 23.34 8.50
C PRO A 244 9.79 22.60 9.63
N GLU A 245 10.05 23.01 10.88
CA GLU A 245 9.42 22.45 12.09
C GLU A 245 9.64 20.93 12.28
N PHE A 246 10.67 20.37 11.66
CA PHE A 246 11.05 18.97 11.92
C PHE A 246 11.65 18.84 13.35
N PRO A 247 11.30 17.77 14.11
CA PRO A 247 11.77 17.60 15.48
C PRO A 247 13.29 17.59 15.58
N GLN A 248 13.82 18.32 16.58
CA GLN A 248 15.26 18.40 16.83
C GLN A 248 15.75 17.32 17.81
N THR A 249 14.83 16.78 18.61
CA THR A 249 15.05 15.67 19.54
C THR A 249 14.29 14.44 19.10
N GLU A 250 14.69 13.27 19.56
CA GLU A 250 14.04 12.00 19.25
C GLU A 250 12.60 11.97 19.81
N THR A 251 11.66 11.57 18.98
CA THR A 251 10.20 11.55 19.28
C THR A 251 9.62 10.14 19.31
N CYS A 252 10.31 9.18 18.68
CA CYS A 252 9.88 7.78 18.56
C CYS A 252 11.09 6.85 18.38
N GLU A 253 10.85 5.57 18.20
CA GLU A 253 11.87 4.56 17.98
C GLU A 253 11.65 3.84 16.65
N LEU A 254 12.75 3.54 15.94
CA LEU A 254 12.79 2.70 14.75
C LEU A 254 13.70 1.51 15.00
N LEU A 255 13.18 0.30 14.98
CA LEU A 255 13.94 -0.93 15.04
C LEU A 255 14.07 -1.56 13.65
N ILE A 256 15.31 -1.70 13.16
CA ILE A 256 15.63 -2.36 11.88
C ILE A 256 16.13 -3.76 12.17
N VAL A 257 15.42 -4.75 11.64
CA VAL A 257 15.77 -6.17 11.75
C VAL A 257 15.76 -6.80 10.35
N ASP A 258 16.60 -7.80 10.13
CA ASP A 258 16.56 -8.60 8.91
C ASP A 258 15.80 -9.92 9.13
N ARG A 259 15.57 -10.66 8.06
CA ARG A 259 14.83 -11.92 8.10
C ARG A 259 15.48 -13.01 8.96
N SER A 260 16.77 -12.90 9.29
CA SER A 260 17.49 -13.86 10.14
C SER A 260 16.98 -13.89 11.58
N VAL A 261 16.24 -12.85 12.00
CA VAL A 261 15.58 -12.81 13.32
C VAL A 261 14.57 -13.93 13.47
N ASP A 262 13.85 -14.21 12.40
CA ASP A 262 12.84 -15.26 12.34
C ASP A 262 12.81 -15.88 10.94
N GLN A 263 13.50 -17.00 10.81
CA GLN A 263 13.58 -17.75 9.55
C GLN A 263 12.40 -18.73 9.37
N ILE A 264 11.60 -18.93 10.40
CA ILE A 264 10.50 -19.87 10.40
C ILE A 264 9.22 -19.22 9.88
N ALA A 265 8.95 -17.97 10.23
CA ALA A 265 7.71 -17.29 9.84
C ALA A 265 7.36 -17.37 8.34
N PRO A 266 8.30 -17.29 7.36
CA PRO A 266 7.96 -17.45 5.96
C PRO A 266 7.57 -18.89 5.54
N ILE A 267 7.78 -19.85 6.39
CA ILE A 267 7.56 -21.29 6.09
C ILE A 267 6.23 -21.76 6.65
N ILE A 268 5.80 -21.23 7.80
CA ILE A 268 4.57 -21.59 8.48
C ILE A 268 3.39 -20.73 8.02
N HIS A 269 2.18 -21.25 8.17
CA HIS A 269 0.96 -20.50 7.90
C HIS A 269 0.58 -19.65 9.11
N GLU A 270 0.26 -18.41 8.87
CA GLU A 270 -0.45 -17.59 9.83
C GLU A 270 -1.96 -17.72 9.58
N TRP A 271 -2.73 -18.05 10.63
CA TRP A 271 -4.12 -18.45 10.51
C TRP A 271 -5.11 -17.29 10.62
N THR A 272 -4.68 -16.05 10.46
CA THR A 272 -5.58 -14.91 10.35
C THR A 272 -6.25 -14.86 8.98
N TYR A 273 -7.43 -14.27 8.91
CA TYR A 273 -8.20 -14.17 7.67
C TYR A 273 -7.41 -13.45 6.56
N ASP A 274 -6.72 -12.35 6.88
CA ASP A 274 -5.87 -11.60 5.97
C ASP A 274 -4.72 -12.45 5.43
N ALA A 275 -3.96 -13.07 6.33
CA ALA A 275 -2.84 -13.93 5.93
C ALA A 275 -3.28 -15.11 5.07
N MET A 276 -4.38 -15.78 5.42
CA MET A 276 -4.94 -16.88 4.63
C MET A 276 -5.38 -16.42 3.23
N CYS A 277 -5.90 -15.19 3.08
CA CYS A 277 -6.21 -14.64 1.77
C CYS A 277 -4.94 -14.52 0.90
N HIS A 278 -3.86 -13.99 1.46
CA HIS A 278 -2.60 -13.80 0.74
C HIS A 278 -1.86 -15.12 0.46
N ASP A 279 -1.94 -16.09 1.36
CA ASP A 279 -1.27 -17.40 1.21
C ASP A 279 -2.00 -18.32 0.22
N LEU A 280 -3.33 -18.33 0.24
CA LEU A 280 -4.12 -19.36 -0.45
C LEU A 280 -4.86 -18.87 -1.68
N LEU A 281 -5.08 -17.56 -1.81
CA LEU A 281 -5.78 -16.97 -2.96
C LEU A 281 -4.81 -16.26 -3.89
N CYS A 282 -5.23 -16.06 -5.13
CA CYS A 282 -4.46 -15.29 -6.11
C CYS A 282 -4.68 -13.80 -5.84
N MET A 283 -3.80 -13.20 -5.03
CA MET A 283 -3.82 -11.78 -4.68
C MET A 283 -2.70 -11.03 -5.42
N ASP A 284 -3.00 -9.81 -5.88
CA ASP A 284 -2.01 -8.85 -6.38
C ASP A 284 -2.04 -7.61 -5.49
N GLY A 285 -1.13 -7.55 -4.50
CA GLY A 285 -1.25 -6.63 -3.38
C GLY A 285 -2.58 -6.86 -2.66
N ASN A 286 -3.39 -5.81 -2.49
CA ASN A 286 -4.72 -5.91 -1.89
C ASN A 286 -5.85 -6.23 -2.89
N LYS A 287 -5.51 -6.51 -4.14
CA LYS A 287 -6.48 -6.78 -5.19
C LYS A 287 -6.80 -8.27 -5.27
N TYR A 288 -8.07 -8.61 -5.11
CA TYR A 288 -8.63 -9.93 -5.28
C TYR A 288 -9.45 -10.00 -6.56
N VAL A 289 -9.24 -11.02 -7.38
CA VAL A 289 -10.03 -11.27 -8.60
C VAL A 289 -11.08 -12.31 -8.31
N HIS A 290 -12.34 -11.89 -8.37
CA HIS A 290 -13.49 -12.70 -8.06
C HIS A 290 -14.32 -12.96 -9.35
N GLU A 291 -14.74 -14.19 -9.54
CA GLU A 291 -15.56 -14.61 -10.69
C GLU A 291 -17.04 -14.55 -10.33
N VAL A 292 -17.76 -13.64 -10.96
CA VAL A 292 -19.23 -13.52 -10.79
C VAL A 292 -19.93 -14.33 -11.87
N SER A 293 -20.73 -15.31 -11.44
CA SER A 293 -21.59 -16.04 -12.38
C SER A 293 -22.65 -15.11 -12.95
N SER A 294 -22.65 -14.93 -14.26
CA SER A 294 -23.68 -14.14 -14.93
C SER A 294 -25.06 -14.77 -14.76
N LYS A 295 -26.07 -14.00 -14.33
CA LYS A 295 -27.46 -14.45 -14.18
C LYS A 295 -28.10 -14.93 -15.50
N ASN A 296 -27.46 -14.70 -16.62
CA ASN A 296 -27.99 -15.01 -17.97
C ASN A 296 -27.28 -16.16 -18.68
N GLY A 297 -26.50 -17.00 -17.98
CA GLY A 297 -25.84 -18.17 -18.61
C GLY A 297 -24.70 -17.82 -19.59
N SER A 298 -24.31 -16.57 -19.71
CA SER A 298 -23.12 -16.14 -20.44
C SER A 298 -21.88 -16.27 -19.53
N ALA A 299 -20.68 -16.25 -20.12
CA ALA A 299 -19.40 -16.46 -19.46
C ALA A 299 -19.25 -15.71 -18.13
N SER A 300 -18.59 -16.33 -17.13
CA SER A 300 -18.29 -15.69 -15.85
C SER A 300 -17.52 -14.38 -16.06
N GLU A 301 -17.98 -13.32 -15.43
CA GLU A 301 -17.33 -12.01 -15.49
C GLU A 301 -16.32 -11.92 -14.33
N LYS A 302 -15.07 -11.56 -14.64
CA LYS A 302 -14.05 -11.32 -13.63
C LYS A 302 -14.19 -9.90 -13.08
N LYS A 303 -14.48 -9.79 -11.78
CA LYS A 303 -14.57 -8.53 -11.09
C LYS A 303 -13.36 -8.37 -10.15
N GLU A 304 -12.64 -7.26 -10.27
CA GLU A 304 -11.55 -6.92 -9.37
C GLU A 304 -12.10 -6.18 -8.15
N VAL A 305 -11.72 -6.62 -6.96
CA VAL A 305 -12.12 -6.01 -5.68
C VAL A 305 -10.87 -5.72 -4.86
N LEU A 306 -10.84 -4.56 -4.22
CA LEU A 306 -9.78 -4.16 -3.30
C LEU A 306 -10.20 -4.48 -1.85
N LEU A 307 -9.42 -5.31 -1.16
CA LEU A 307 -9.57 -5.59 0.26
C LEU A 307 -8.78 -4.54 1.05
N GLU A 308 -9.47 -3.51 1.50
CA GLU A 308 -8.86 -2.32 2.09
C GLU A 308 -9.66 -1.78 3.28
N ASP A 309 -9.08 -0.81 4.00
CA ASP A 309 -9.67 -0.21 5.21
C ASP A 309 -11.04 0.47 5.01
N HIS A 310 -11.45 0.74 3.78
CA HIS A 310 -12.78 1.27 3.48
C HIS A 310 -13.89 0.18 3.49
N ASP A 311 -13.51 -1.10 3.57
CA ASP A 311 -14.44 -2.21 3.74
C ASP A 311 -14.57 -2.54 5.23
N PRO A 312 -15.73 -2.25 5.87
CA PRO A 312 -15.91 -2.46 7.29
C PRO A 312 -15.89 -3.94 7.68
N VAL A 313 -16.26 -4.85 6.78
CA VAL A 313 -16.21 -6.30 7.03
C VAL A 313 -14.76 -6.78 7.06
N TRP A 314 -13.96 -6.31 6.09
CA TRP A 314 -12.54 -6.57 6.05
C TRP A 314 -11.83 -6.04 7.30
N LEU A 315 -12.05 -4.76 7.63
CA LEU A 315 -11.41 -4.10 8.77
C LEU A 315 -11.70 -4.80 10.11
N GLU A 316 -12.92 -5.31 10.27
CA GLU A 316 -13.32 -6.02 11.50
C GLU A 316 -12.70 -7.43 11.58
N LEU A 317 -12.58 -8.13 10.46
CA LEU A 317 -12.28 -9.57 10.48
C LEU A 317 -10.84 -9.92 10.09
N ARG A 318 -10.11 -9.02 9.43
CA ARG A 318 -8.79 -9.32 8.85
C ARG A 318 -7.79 -9.95 9.82
N HIS A 319 -7.79 -9.53 11.07
CA HIS A 319 -6.88 -10.03 12.11
C HIS A 319 -7.49 -11.16 12.96
N SER A 320 -8.73 -11.58 12.69
CA SER A 320 -9.34 -12.71 13.38
C SER A 320 -8.83 -14.03 12.79
N HIS A 321 -8.71 -15.05 13.64
CA HIS A 321 -8.42 -16.41 13.16
C HIS A 321 -9.47 -16.82 12.11
N ILE A 322 -9.07 -17.56 11.07
CA ILE A 322 -9.95 -17.89 9.94
C ILE A 322 -11.23 -18.63 10.38
N ALA A 323 -11.16 -19.45 11.42
CA ALA A 323 -12.33 -20.12 11.97
C ALA A 323 -13.32 -19.12 12.57
N ASP A 324 -12.84 -18.19 13.42
CA ASP A 324 -13.64 -17.15 14.04
C ASP A 324 -14.22 -16.18 13.00
N ALA A 325 -13.42 -15.82 12.00
CA ALA A 325 -13.87 -14.98 10.88
C ALA A 325 -15.01 -15.65 10.12
N SER A 326 -14.89 -16.96 9.84
CA SER A 326 -15.93 -17.74 9.14
C SER A 326 -17.23 -17.83 9.95
N GLU A 327 -17.14 -18.05 11.26
CA GLU A 327 -18.29 -18.09 12.17
C GLU A 327 -18.99 -16.74 12.22
N ARG A 328 -18.24 -15.65 12.46
CA ARG A 328 -18.79 -14.29 12.49
C ARG A 328 -19.43 -13.88 11.17
N LEU A 329 -18.86 -14.27 10.02
CA LEU A 329 -19.46 -14.03 8.71
C LEU A 329 -20.79 -14.77 8.56
N HIS A 330 -20.85 -16.02 9.01
CA HIS A 330 -22.08 -16.80 9.00
C HIS A 330 -23.18 -16.15 9.86
N ASP A 331 -22.83 -15.74 11.07
CA ASP A 331 -23.74 -15.06 12.01
C ASP A 331 -24.24 -13.73 11.46
N LYS A 332 -23.35 -12.91 10.88
CA LYS A 332 -23.72 -11.64 10.24
C LYS A 332 -24.69 -11.87 9.08
N MET A 333 -24.43 -12.88 8.24
CA MET A 333 -25.32 -13.21 7.12
C MET A 333 -26.69 -13.69 7.62
N THR A 334 -26.71 -14.58 8.62
CA THR A 334 -27.94 -15.10 9.22
C THR A 334 -28.76 -13.99 9.86
N HIS A 335 -28.12 -13.11 10.61
CA HIS A 335 -28.76 -11.96 11.23
C HIS A 335 -29.31 -10.98 10.19
N PHE A 336 -28.56 -10.71 9.14
CA PHE A 336 -28.99 -9.87 8.03
C PHE A 336 -30.23 -10.42 7.33
N VAL A 337 -30.22 -11.73 7.02
CA VAL A 337 -31.37 -12.42 6.38
C VAL A 337 -32.58 -12.41 7.31
N SER A 338 -32.40 -12.63 8.63
CA SER A 338 -33.49 -12.64 9.60
C SER A 338 -34.15 -11.27 9.77
N LYS A 339 -33.36 -10.20 9.82
CA LYS A 339 -33.86 -8.81 9.86
C LYS A 339 -34.67 -8.47 8.62
N ASN A 340 -34.21 -8.87 7.44
CA ASN A 340 -34.93 -8.63 6.19
C ASN A 340 -36.23 -9.43 6.11
N LYS A 341 -36.25 -10.69 6.55
CA LYS A 341 -37.49 -11.48 6.66
C LYS A 341 -38.48 -10.90 7.69
N ALA A 342 -37.98 -10.37 8.81
CA ALA A 342 -38.79 -9.70 9.79
C ALA A 342 -39.42 -8.39 9.24
N ALA A 343 -38.62 -7.60 8.51
CA ALA A 343 -39.10 -6.41 7.83
C ALA A 343 -40.16 -6.75 6.76
N GLN A 344 -39.93 -7.80 5.96
CA GLN A 344 -40.91 -8.28 4.98
C GLN A 344 -42.19 -8.82 5.63
N ARG A 345 -42.11 -9.55 6.76
CA ARG A 345 -43.25 -10.05 7.48
C ARG A 345 -44.03 -8.94 8.20
N GLN A 346 -43.39 -7.90 8.64
CA GLN A 346 -44.01 -6.73 9.26
C GLN A 346 -44.77 -5.91 8.20
N GLN A 347 -44.23 -5.80 7.00
CA GLN A 347 -44.93 -5.25 5.82
C GLN A 347 -46.20 -6.06 5.44
N ALA A 348 -46.09 -7.38 5.47
CA ALA A 348 -47.23 -8.26 5.17
C ALA A 348 -48.33 -8.24 6.24
N ARG A 349 -47.98 -7.83 7.49
CA ARG A 349 -48.93 -7.75 8.61
C ARG A 349 -49.65 -6.41 8.75
N THR A 350 -48.99 -5.32 8.33
CA THR A 350 -49.57 -3.97 8.31
C THR A 350 -50.20 -3.68 6.97
N GLY A 351 -51.27 -4.35 6.59
CA GLY A 351 -52.06 -4.11 5.35
C GLY A 351 -52.53 -2.65 5.13
N GLY A 352 -51.77 -1.66 5.60
CA GLY A 352 -51.94 -0.24 5.44
C GLY A 352 -51.01 0.36 4.39
N GLU A 353 -51.51 1.29 3.60
CA GLU A 353 -50.73 2.09 2.67
C GLU A 353 -49.51 2.68 3.34
N LEU A 354 -48.32 2.35 2.81
CA LEU A 354 -47.05 2.92 3.25
C LEU A 354 -47.09 4.45 3.07
N SER A 355 -46.82 5.18 4.10
CA SER A 355 -46.65 6.63 4.03
C SER A 355 -45.55 6.97 3.03
N THR A 356 -45.76 8.00 2.22
CA THR A 356 -44.76 8.53 1.26
C THR A 356 -43.39 8.77 1.91
N ARG A 357 -43.40 9.06 3.22
CA ARG A 357 -42.21 9.28 4.04
C ARG A 357 -41.46 7.99 4.36
N ASP A 358 -42.14 6.87 4.50
CA ASP A 358 -41.55 5.55 4.74
C ASP A 358 -40.98 4.96 3.47
N LEU A 359 -41.66 5.17 2.33
CA LEU A 359 -41.15 4.87 1.00
C LEU A 359 -39.89 5.66 0.68
N GLN A 360 -39.84 6.96 1.01
CA GLN A 360 -38.66 7.78 0.83
C GLN A 360 -37.45 7.28 1.67
N LYS A 361 -37.67 6.92 2.93
CA LYS A 361 -36.61 6.34 3.78
C LYS A 361 -36.12 5.00 3.26
N MET A 362 -37.00 4.15 2.76
CA MET A 362 -36.63 2.87 2.15
C MET A 362 -35.83 3.05 0.87
N VAL A 363 -36.23 3.95 -0.02
CA VAL A 363 -35.50 4.28 -1.25
C VAL A 363 -34.12 4.88 -0.95
N GLN A 364 -34.01 5.71 0.09
CA GLN A 364 -32.72 6.26 0.53
C GLN A 364 -31.82 5.23 1.21
N ALA A 365 -32.37 4.20 1.84
CA ALA A 365 -31.60 3.12 2.47
C ALA A 365 -31.17 2.00 1.50
N LEU A 366 -31.85 1.86 0.35
CA LEU A 366 -31.59 0.80 -0.63
C LEU A 366 -30.13 0.73 -1.12
N PRO A 367 -29.47 1.84 -1.51
CA PRO A 367 -28.06 1.78 -1.96
C PRO A 367 -27.11 1.31 -0.86
N GLN A 368 -27.31 1.73 0.38
CA GLN A 368 -26.49 1.32 1.53
C GLN A 368 -26.70 -0.15 1.88
N TYR A 369 -27.95 -0.63 1.79
CA TYR A 369 -28.26 -2.05 1.98
C TYR A 369 -27.63 -2.94 0.91
N THR A 370 -27.65 -2.51 -0.35
CA THR A 370 -27.01 -3.27 -1.46
C THR A 370 -25.51 -3.36 -1.28
N ASP A 371 -24.83 -2.27 -0.96
CA ASP A 371 -23.38 -2.25 -0.74
C ASP A 371 -22.97 -3.15 0.45
N GLN A 372 -23.73 -3.11 1.55
CA GLN A 372 -23.46 -3.97 2.71
C GLN A 372 -23.65 -5.46 2.39
N ILE A 373 -24.70 -5.80 1.62
CA ILE A 373 -24.95 -7.19 1.19
C ILE A 373 -23.83 -7.66 0.28
N ASP A 374 -23.45 -6.84 -0.69
CA ASP A 374 -22.44 -7.19 -1.67
C ASP A 374 -21.08 -7.44 -1.00
N LYS A 375 -20.68 -6.59 -0.04
CA LYS A 375 -19.48 -6.78 0.75
C LYS A 375 -19.56 -8.04 1.61
N LEU A 376 -20.65 -8.22 2.35
CA LEU A 376 -20.81 -9.40 3.20
C LEU A 376 -20.82 -10.69 2.37
N SER A 377 -21.50 -10.71 1.23
CA SER A 377 -21.55 -11.86 0.31
C SER A 377 -20.17 -12.18 -0.26
N LEU A 378 -19.39 -11.16 -0.62
CA LEU A 378 -18.01 -11.31 -1.08
C LEU A 378 -17.14 -12.00 -0.01
N HIS A 379 -17.19 -11.53 1.23
CA HIS A 379 -16.38 -12.11 2.31
C HIS A 379 -16.83 -13.52 2.70
N VAL A 380 -18.12 -13.83 2.63
CA VAL A 380 -18.63 -15.19 2.82
C VAL A 380 -18.10 -16.13 1.71
N GLU A 381 -18.06 -15.66 0.47
CA GLU A 381 -17.48 -16.43 -0.65
C GLU A 381 -15.98 -16.65 -0.48
N ILE A 382 -15.22 -15.61 -0.11
CA ILE A 382 -13.79 -15.70 0.15
C ILE A 382 -13.50 -16.71 1.26
N ALA A 383 -14.18 -16.60 2.41
CA ALA A 383 -14.01 -17.51 3.53
C ALA A 383 -14.41 -18.95 3.15
N GLY A 384 -15.46 -19.12 2.34
CA GLY A 384 -15.85 -20.41 1.78
C GLY A 384 -14.76 -21.04 0.92
N LYS A 385 -14.15 -20.27 0.01
CA LYS A 385 -13.03 -20.72 -0.82
C LYS A 385 -11.81 -21.11 0.03
N LEU A 386 -11.45 -20.27 1.01
CA LEU A 386 -10.35 -20.58 1.94
C LEU A 386 -10.59 -21.92 2.68
N ASN A 387 -11.80 -22.10 3.23
CA ASN A 387 -12.14 -23.33 3.94
C ASN A 387 -12.10 -24.59 3.04
N VAL A 388 -12.45 -24.44 1.75
CA VAL A 388 -12.31 -25.54 0.77
C VAL A 388 -10.84 -25.88 0.57
N ILE A 389 -9.98 -24.88 0.31
CA ILE A 389 -8.55 -25.06 0.09
C ILE A 389 -7.88 -25.67 1.34
N ILE A 390 -8.18 -25.14 2.52
CA ILE A 390 -7.67 -25.67 3.82
C ILE A 390 -7.98 -27.14 3.97
N ARG A 391 -9.21 -27.55 3.62
CA ARG A 391 -9.62 -28.95 3.69
C ARG A 391 -8.96 -29.83 2.63
N GLU A 392 -8.93 -29.39 1.37
CA GLU A 392 -8.38 -30.16 0.25
C GLU A 392 -6.87 -30.35 0.36
N GLN A 393 -6.17 -29.39 0.94
CA GLN A 393 -4.73 -29.45 1.15
C GLN A 393 -4.34 -30.01 2.54
N CYS A 394 -5.31 -30.42 3.35
CA CYS A 394 -5.09 -30.91 4.73
C CYS A 394 -4.26 -29.94 5.59
N LEU A 395 -4.46 -28.63 5.43
CA LEU A 395 -3.64 -27.62 6.10
C LEU A 395 -3.77 -27.65 7.63
N ARG A 396 -4.84 -28.21 8.18
CA ARG A 396 -4.98 -28.38 9.63
C ARG A 396 -3.92 -29.33 10.20
N ASP A 397 -3.64 -30.42 9.49
CA ASP A 397 -2.61 -31.37 9.90
C ASP A 397 -1.22 -30.75 9.75
N VAL A 398 -1.03 -29.95 8.70
CA VAL A 398 0.18 -29.16 8.50
C VAL A 398 0.36 -28.15 9.65
N GLY A 399 -0.69 -27.43 10.03
CA GLY A 399 -0.66 -26.45 11.13
C GLY A 399 -0.32 -27.05 12.48
N GLN A 400 -0.73 -28.31 12.74
CA GLN A 400 -0.30 -29.02 13.94
C GLN A 400 1.20 -29.30 13.91
N LEU A 401 1.74 -29.77 12.78
CA LEU A 401 3.18 -29.97 12.62
C LEU A 401 3.99 -28.67 12.73
N GLU A 402 3.42 -27.56 12.25
CA GLU A 402 4.02 -26.23 12.39
C GLU A 402 4.13 -25.80 13.85
N GLN A 403 3.08 -26.05 14.64
CA GLN A 403 3.10 -25.79 16.08
C GLN A 403 4.12 -26.68 16.80
N ASP A 404 4.13 -27.97 16.51
CA ASP A 404 5.10 -28.91 17.08
C ASP A 404 6.55 -28.49 16.75
N LEU A 405 6.77 -27.97 15.53
CA LEU A 405 8.08 -27.41 15.12
C LEU A 405 8.47 -26.18 15.94
N VAL A 406 7.55 -25.25 16.15
CA VAL A 406 7.80 -24.01 16.90
C VAL A 406 8.06 -24.29 18.37
N PHE A 407 7.36 -25.26 18.96
CA PHE A 407 7.57 -25.67 20.34
C PHE A 407 8.77 -26.62 20.53
N GLY A 408 9.35 -27.11 19.44
CA GLY A 408 10.48 -28.05 19.49
C GLY A 408 10.07 -29.49 19.81
N ASP A 409 8.78 -29.81 19.73
CA ASP A 409 8.23 -31.15 20.02
C ASP A 409 8.30 -32.06 18.79
N ALA A 410 8.57 -31.53 17.60
CA ALA A 410 8.66 -32.28 16.36
C ALA A 410 9.97 -33.10 16.28
N GLY A 411 9.88 -34.39 16.05
CA GLY A 411 11.03 -35.25 15.78
C GLY A 411 11.60 -35.00 14.36
N THR A 412 12.85 -35.44 14.15
CA THR A 412 13.56 -35.28 12.86
C THR A 412 12.78 -35.86 11.67
N LYS A 413 12.04 -36.93 11.88
CA LYS A 413 11.25 -37.60 10.84
C LYS A 413 10.02 -36.75 10.45
N GLU A 414 9.35 -36.20 11.42
CA GLU A 414 8.22 -35.29 11.23
C GLU A 414 8.66 -34.01 10.51
N LEU A 415 9.80 -33.42 10.87
CA LEU A 415 10.40 -32.28 10.19
C LEU A 415 10.68 -32.57 8.70
N ILE A 416 11.28 -33.73 8.38
CA ILE A 416 11.54 -34.13 6.99
C ILE A 416 10.23 -34.28 6.20
N ASN A 417 9.20 -34.86 6.80
CA ASN A 417 7.90 -35.02 6.17
C ASN A 417 7.21 -33.67 5.97
N PHE A 418 7.29 -32.77 6.95
CA PHE A 418 6.80 -31.41 6.86
C PHE A 418 7.42 -30.66 5.66
N PHE A 419 8.73 -30.57 5.57
CA PHE A 419 9.41 -29.92 4.46
C PHE A 419 9.08 -30.57 3.11
N ARG A 420 8.93 -31.86 3.04
CA ARG A 420 8.52 -32.58 1.82
C ARG A 420 7.10 -32.20 1.41
N THR A 421 6.18 -32.07 2.35
CA THR A 421 4.79 -31.66 2.11
C THR A 421 4.72 -30.22 1.64
N GLN A 422 5.46 -29.29 2.28
CA GLN A 422 5.55 -27.90 1.87
C GLN A 422 6.12 -27.73 0.46
N LEU A 423 7.20 -28.43 0.13
CA LEU A 423 7.77 -28.42 -1.22
C LEU A 423 6.77 -28.94 -2.26
N GLN A 424 5.98 -29.96 -1.95
CA GLN A 424 4.93 -30.46 -2.85
C GLN A 424 3.81 -29.44 -3.03
N SER A 425 3.42 -28.71 -1.99
CA SER A 425 2.42 -27.64 -2.05
C SER A 425 2.91 -26.51 -2.95
N ILE A 426 4.13 -26.03 -2.73
CA ILE A 426 4.77 -24.98 -3.57
C ILE A 426 4.85 -25.44 -5.04
N GLN A 427 5.23 -26.70 -5.30
CA GLN A 427 5.27 -27.25 -6.65
C GLN A 427 3.89 -27.29 -7.32
N ARG A 428 2.83 -27.61 -6.57
CA ARG A 428 1.44 -27.58 -7.08
C ARG A 428 1.01 -26.18 -7.41
N SER A 429 1.27 -25.21 -6.53
CA SER A 429 0.97 -23.80 -6.76
C SER A 429 1.70 -23.23 -7.97
N LEU A 430 2.98 -23.54 -8.14
CA LEU A 430 3.77 -23.15 -9.32
C LEU A 430 3.25 -23.80 -10.61
N LYS A 431 2.77 -25.04 -10.56
CA LYS A 431 2.13 -25.68 -11.72
C LYS A 431 0.80 -25.01 -12.07
N ALA A 432 -0.02 -24.65 -11.09
CA ALA A 432 -1.29 -23.95 -11.30
C ALA A 432 -1.07 -22.58 -11.97
N ILE A 433 -0.07 -21.82 -11.53
CA ILE A 433 0.32 -20.53 -12.14
C ILE A 433 0.81 -20.71 -13.59
N ARG A 434 1.52 -21.80 -13.91
CA ARG A 434 1.97 -22.09 -15.29
C ARG A 434 0.83 -22.48 -16.24
N VAL A 435 -0.26 -23.01 -15.74
CA VAL A 435 -1.43 -23.40 -16.55
C VAL A 435 -2.33 -22.20 -16.83
N GLN A 436 -2.24 -21.12 -16.04
CA GLN A 436 -3.03 -19.89 -16.22
C GLN A 436 -2.33 -18.83 -17.09
N LYS A 437 -1.07 -19.04 -17.51
CA LYS A 437 -0.36 -18.24 -18.52
C LYS A 437 -0.41 -18.94 -19.89
#